data_b5e7e847f2a2c9cc438311776404dc74
#
_entry.id   b5e7e847f2a2c9cc438311776404dc74
#
_cell.length_a   1.000
_cell.length_b   1.000
_cell.length_c   1.000
_cell.angle_alpha   90.00
_cell.angle_beta   90.00
_cell.angle_gamma   90.00
#
_symmetry.space_group_name_H-M   'P 1'
#
loop_
_entity.id
_entity.type
_entity.pdbx_description
1 polymer ?
#
loop_
_entity_poly.entity_id
_entity_poly.type
_entity_poly.pdbx_seq_one_letter_code
_entity_poly.pdbx_strand_id
1 'polypeptide(L)'
;MTVSNEDPCNTPLHPQAADGLRLFNAGEYFEAHEALETAWNAETGAVRNLYQGILQVAVTYLHITRGNYNGALKVYARSQKHLKDVADVCQGIQVEKLRRDAQAVIQEVQRLGIEHIQEFDTALLQPVSWDEGFRKPKQAHTERETKYTCDRCGSPMHEKNCKVTCPNCGNRFDCSDLNIYFD
;
A
#
# COMPACT_ATOMS: atom_id res chain seq x y z
N MET A 1 -19.26 1.83 19.49
CA MET A 1 -18.50 1.16 18.41
C MET A 1 -17.51 2.19 17.89
N THR A 2 -16.28 2.14 18.37
CA THR A 2 -15.21 3.04 17.93
C THR A 2 -14.74 2.53 16.57
N VAL A 3 -15.15 3.21 15.50
CA VAL A 3 -14.57 3.03 14.17
C VAL A 3 -13.11 3.49 14.29
N SER A 4 -12.17 2.56 14.25
CA SER A 4 -10.75 2.88 14.14
C SER A 4 -10.56 3.62 12.81
N ASN A 5 -10.29 4.92 12.89
CA ASN A 5 -10.02 5.78 11.73
C ASN A 5 -8.57 5.53 11.25
N GLU A 6 -8.26 4.25 10.95
CA GLU A 6 -6.95 3.90 10.38
C GLU A 6 -6.97 4.27 8.90
N ASP A 7 -5.93 4.97 8.46
CA ASP A 7 -5.73 5.27 7.04
C ASP A 7 -5.68 3.94 6.25
N PRO A 8 -6.60 3.72 5.30
CA PRO A 8 -6.67 2.47 4.54
C PRO A 8 -5.39 2.18 3.74
N CYS A 9 -4.59 3.18 3.42
CA CYS A 9 -3.28 3.01 2.78
C CYS A 9 -2.23 2.38 3.71
N ASN A 10 -2.47 2.34 5.02
CA ASN A 10 -1.60 1.70 6.00
C ASN A 10 -1.99 0.25 6.32
N THR A 11 -2.97 -0.32 5.63
CA THR A 11 -3.34 -1.73 5.75
C THR A 11 -2.40 -2.63 4.94
N PRO A 12 -2.22 -3.91 5.31
CA PRO A 12 -1.45 -4.85 4.50
C PRO A 12 -2.03 -5.01 3.10
N LEU A 13 -1.15 -5.18 2.12
CA LEU A 13 -1.54 -5.48 0.75
C LEU A 13 -2.28 -6.83 0.69
N HIS A 14 -3.36 -6.90 -0.10
CA HIS A 14 -4.06 -8.16 -0.33
C HIS A 14 -3.14 -9.18 -1.01
N PRO A 15 -3.11 -10.47 -0.61
CA PRO A 15 -2.21 -11.46 -1.20
C PRO A 15 -2.33 -11.56 -2.72
N GLN A 16 -3.55 -11.58 -3.27
CA GLN A 16 -3.77 -11.59 -4.72
C GLN A 16 -3.31 -10.30 -5.41
N ALA A 17 -3.34 -9.15 -4.72
CA ALA A 17 -2.75 -7.92 -5.26
C ALA A 17 -1.22 -8.02 -5.33
N ALA A 18 -0.57 -8.62 -4.32
CA ALA A 18 0.87 -8.88 -4.35
C ALA A 18 1.25 -9.79 -5.52
N ASP A 19 0.50 -10.87 -5.75
CA ASP A 19 0.71 -11.76 -6.90
C ASP A 19 0.49 -11.02 -8.22
N GLY A 20 -0.56 -10.21 -8.32
CA GLY A 20 -0.81 -9.37 -9.48
C GLY A 20 0.30 -8.37 -9.79
N LEU A 21 0.94 -7.78 -8.76
CA LEU A 21 2.09 -6.88 -8.94
C LEU A 21 3.33 -7.64 -9.44
N ARG A 22 3.58 -8.86 -8.96
CA ARG A 22 4.68 -9.70 -9.47
C ARG A 22 4.46 -10.05 -10.93
N LEU A 23 3.25 -10.48 -11.30
CA LEU A 23 2.87 -10.78 -12.68
C LEU A 23 2.97 -9.54 -13.58
N PHE A 24 2.52 -8.37 -13.11
CA PHE A 24 2.68 -7.10 -13.81
C PHE A 24 4.17 -6.83 -14.13
N ASN A 25 5.03 -6.98 -13.12
CA ASN A 25 6.45 -6.73 -13.24
C ASN A 25 7.18 -7.79 -14.09
N ALA A 26 6.58 -8.98 -14.27
CA ALA A 26 7.03 -10.00 -15.19
C ALA A 26 6.56 -9.77 -16.65
N GLY A 27 5.69 -8.77 -16.89
CA GLY A 27 5.09 -8.51 -18.21
C GLY A 27 3.86 -9.36 -18.52
N GLU A 28 3.40 -10.18 -17.57
CA GLU A 28 2.22 -11.05 -17.68
C GLU A 28 0.96 -10.23 -17.37
N TYR A 29 0.64 -9.28 -18.24
CA TYR A 29 -0.38 -8.26 -17.95
C TYR A 29 -1.81 -8.80 -17.90
N PHE A 30 -2.10 -9.89 -18.60
CA PHE A 30 -3.41 -10.53 -18.54
C PHE A 30 -3.63 -11.22 -17.19
N GLU A 31 -2.68 -12.03 -16.78
CA GLU A 31 -2.69 -12.74 -15.49
C GLU A 31 -2.63 -11.75 -14.31
N ALA A 32 -1.87 -10.67 -14.47
CA ALA A 32 -1.85 -9.58 -13.50
C ALA A 32 -3.23 -8.93 -13.32
N HIS A 33 -3.96 -8.72 -14.42
CA HIS A 33 -5.34 -8.23 -14.39
C HIS A 33 -6.24 -9.16 -13.58
N GLU A 34 -6.23 -10.48 -13.83
CA GLU A 34 -7.10 -11.45 -13.15
C GLU A 34 -6.81 -11.50 -11.64
N ALA A 35 -5.53 -11.52 -11.25
CA ALA A 35 -5.13 -11.51 -9.84
C ALA A 35 -5.56 -10.21 -9.13
N LEU A 36 -5.33 -9.06 -9.76
CA LEU A 36 -5.75 -7.76 -9.24
C LEU A 36 -7.28 -7.60 -9.20
N GLU A 37 -8.01 -8.18 -10.14
CA GLU A 37 -9.48 -8.20 -10.14
C GLU A 37 -10.02 -8.99 -8.95
N THR A 38 -9.39 -10.11 -8.63
CA THR A 38 -9.72 -10.90 -7.43
C THR A 38 -9.56 -10.07 -6.17
N ALA A 39 -8.43 -9.36 -6.01
CA ALA A 39 -8.20 -8.45 -4.89
C ALA A 39 -9.20 -7.28 -4.88
N TRP A 40 -9.48 -6.69 -6.03
CA TRP A 40 -10.44 -5.60 -6.18
C TRP A 40 -11.86 -6.02 -5.79
N ASN A 41 -12.30 -7.23 -6.15
CA ASN A 41 -13.62 -7.76 -5.82
C ASN A 41 -13.74 -8.10 -4.32
N ALA A 42 -12.66 -8.52 -3.68
CA ALA A 42 -12.63 -8.77 -2.23
C ALA A 42 -12.61 -7.48 -1.39
N GLU A 43 -12.16 -6.36 -1.97
CA GLU A 43 -12.00 -5.08 -1.27
C GLU A 43 -13.27 -4.24 -1.35
N THR A 44 -13.72 -3.73 -0.21
CA THR A 44 -14.92 -2.87 -0.10
C THR A 44 -14.59 -1.43 0.33
N GLY A 45 -13.35 -1.17 0.77
CA GLY A 45 -12.90 0.10 1.30
C GLY A 45 -12.34 1.07 0.24
N ALA A 46 -11.72 2.14 0.70
CA ALA A 46 -11.14 3.17 -0.16
C ALA A 46 -9.98 2.65 -1.03
N VAL A 47 -9.29 1.60 -0.59
CA VAL A 47 -8.20 0.93 -1.33
C VAL A 47 -8.70 0.23 -2.60
N ARG A 48 -10.00 -0.02 -2.70
CA ARG A 48 -10.61 -0.57 -3.91
C ARG A 48 -10.20 0.18 -5.19
N ASN A 49 -10.12 1.51 -5.12
CA ASN A 49 -9.69 2.35 -6.24
C ASN A 49 -8.21 2.12 -6.61
N LEU A 50 -7.35 1.84 -5.64
CA LEU A 50 -5.95 1.50 -5.90
C LEU A 50 -5.86 0.24 -6.78
N TYR A 51 -6.49 -0.85 -6.37
CA TYR A 51 -6.45 -2.11 -7.13
C TYR A 51 -7.07 -1.97 -8.52
N GLN A 52 -8.21 -1.29 -8.61
CA GLN A 52 -8.86 -1.03 -9.91
C GLN A 52 -8.00 -0.17 -10.83
N GLY A 53 -7.32 0.83 -10.28
CA GLY A 53 -6.42 1.68 -11.06
C GLY A 53 -5.21 0.91 -11.60
N ILE A 54 -4.55 0.09 -10.77
CA ILE A 54 -3.39 -0.71 -11.19
C ILE A 54 -3.81 -1.77 -12.22
N LEU A 55 -4.91 -2.48 -11.98
CA LEU A 55 -5.51 -3.43 -12.92
C LEU A 55 -5.70 -2.80 -14.31
N GLN A 56 -6.24 -1.58 -14.35
CA GLN A 56 -6.45 -0.89 -15.63
C GLN A 56 -5.15 -0.41 -16.28
N VAL A 57 -4.09 -0.13 -15.51
CA VAL A 57 -2.76 0.10 -16.09
C VAL A 57 -2.21 -1.18 -16.72
N ALA A 58 -2.38 -2.35 -16.07
CA ALA A 58 -2.01 -3.64 -16.65
C ALA A 58 -2.74 -3.89 -17.99
N VAL A 59 -4.05 -3.67 -18.03
CA VAL A 59 -4.84 -3.81 -19.28
C VAL A 59 -4.41 -2.78 -20.33
N THR A 60 -4.01 -1.58 -19.91
CA THR A 60 -3.45 -0.57 -20.85
C THR A 60 -2.17 -1.10 -21.50
N TYR A 61 -1.25 -1.66 -20.74
CA TYR A 61 0.00 -2.23 -21.24
C TYR A 61 -0.27 -3.46 -22.13
N LEU A 62 -1.23 -4.30 -21.76
CA LEU A 62 -1.69 -5.40 -22.59
C LEU A 62 -2.22 -4.93 -23.95
N HIS A 63 -2.98 -3.84 -24.00
CA HIS A 63 -3.45 -3.27 -25.26
C HIS A 63 -2.30 -2.74 -26.11
N ILE A 64 -1.31 -2.10 -25.50
CA ILE A 64 -0.11 -1.60 -26.20
C ILE A 64 0.65 -2.76 -26.82
N THR A 65 0.94 -3.83 -26.05
CA THR A 65 1.67 -5.00 -26.56
C THR A 65 0.93 -5.75 -27.68
N ARG A 66 -0.40 -5.58 -27.75
CA ARG A 66 -1.26 -6.12 -28.82
C ARG A 66 -1.50 -5.15 -29.97
N GLY A 67 -0.87 -3.98 -29.97
CA GLY A 67 -1.07 -2.96 -31.00
C GLY A 67 -2.46 -2.31 -31.00
N ASN A 68 -3.21 -2.43 -29.92
CA ASN A 68 -4.55 -1.86 -29.80
C ASN A 68 -4.50 -0.42 -29.25
N TYR A 69 -4.22 0.54 -30.13
CA TYR A 69 -4.11 1.96 -29.81
C TYR A 69 -5.34 2.51 -29.07
N ASN A 70 -6.54 2.30 -29.63
CA ASN A 70 -7.77 2.85 -29.07
C ASN A 70 -8.10 2.23 -27.70
N GLY A 71 -7.84 0.91 -27.54
CA GLY A 71 -7.99 0.21 -26.27
C GLY A 71 -7.07 0.78 -25.20
N ALA A 72 -5.80 0.99 -25.54
CA ALA A 72 -4.81 1.56 -24.63
C ALA A 72 -5.24 2.93 -24.09
N LEU A 73 -5.59 3.88 -24.97
CA LEU A 73 -6.03 5.22 -24.57
C LEU A 73 -7.28 5.20 -23.70
N LYS A 74 -8.28 4.38 -24.09
CA LYS A 74 -9.56 4.29 -23.38
C LYS A 74 -9.39 3.74 -21.98
N VAL A 75 -8.59 2.67 -21.81
CA VAL A 75 -8.40 2.04 -20.51
C VAL A 75 -7.49 2.89 -19.61
N TYR A 76 -6.45 3.50 -20.18
CA TYR A 76 -5.63 4.46 -19.44
C TYR A 76 -6.47 5.61 -18.86
N ALA A 77 -7.34 6.22 -19.64
CA ALA A 77 -8.20 7.31 -19.15
C ALA A 77 -9.09 6.88 -17.98
N ARG A 78 -9.47 5.60 -17.90
CA ARG A 78 -10.21 5.04 -16.76
C ARG A 78 -9.30 4.84 -15.55
N SER A 79 -8.08 4.32 -15.75
CA SER A 79 -7.13 4.13 -14.65
C SER A 79 -6.85 5.43 -13.90
N GLN A 80 -6.73 6.55 -14.62
CA GLN A 80 -6.50 7.85 -14.02
C GLN A 80 -7.65 8.29 -13.09
N LYS A 81 -8.90 7.96 -13.42
CA LYS A 81 -10.05 8.29 -12.56
C LYS A 81 -9.99 7.58 -11.20
N HIS A 82 -9.45 6.37 -11.17
CA HIS A 82 -9.33 5.59 -9.94
C HIS A 82 -8.08 5.95 -9.14
N LEU A 83 -6.97 6.26 -9.83
CA LEU A 83 -5.71 6.56 -9.15
C LEU A 83 -5.60 8.01 -8.65
N LYS A 84 -6.35 8.98 -9.21
CA LYS A 84 -6.18 10.41 -8.94
C LYS A 84 -6.29 10.79 -7.47
N ASP A 85 -7.19 10.14 -6.72
CA ASP A 85 -7.49 10.45 -5.32
C ASP A 85 -6.79 9.46 -4.34
N VAL A 86 -5.99 8.52 -4.86
CA VAL A 86 -5.18 7.61 -4.05
C VAL A 86 -3.91 8.34 -3.60
N ALA A 87 -3.49 8.14 -2.37
CA ALA A 87 -2.25 8.72 -1.84
C ALA A 87 -1.03 8.31 -2.67
N ASP A 88 0.02 9.13 -2.68
CA ASP A 88 1.24 8.92 -3.47
C ASP A 88 1.98 7.62 -3.11
N VAL A 89 1.81 7.19 -1.86
CA VAL A 89 2.20 5.86 -1.38
C VAL A 89 1.01 5.23 -0.69
N CYS A 90 0.60 4.04 -1.12
CA CYS A 90 -0.53 3.34 -0.54
C CYS A 90 -0.23 1.84 -0.50
N GLN A 91 -0.37 1.21 0.67
CA GLN A 91 -0.01 -0.20 0.91
C GLN A 91 1.41 -0.57 0.44
N GLY A 92 2.36 0.33 0.58
CA GLY A 92 3.74 0.16 0.13
C GLY A 92 3.96 0.38 -1.37
N ILE A 93 2.90 0.62 -2.15
CA ILE A 93 2.98 0.86 -3.59
C ILE A 93 3.26 2.34 -3.86
N GLN A 94 4.23 2.63 -4.74
CA GLN A 94 4.59 3.98 -5.17
C GLN A 94 3.61 4.45 -6.27
N VAL A 95 2.44 4.90 -5.85
CA VAL A 95 1.32 5.23 -6.75
C VAL A 95 1.64 6.44 -7.62
N GLU A 96 2.32 7.45 -7.07
CA GLU A 96 2.76 8.62 -7.82
C GLU A 96 3.71 8.23 -8.96
N LYS A 97 4.67 7.33 -8.68
CA LYS A 97 5.56 6.81 -9.71
C LYS A 97 4.78 6.06 -10.80
N LEU A 98 3.83 5.21 -10.42
CA LEU A 98 2.98 4.48 -11.37
C LEU A 98 2.19 5.43 -12.28
N ARG A 99 1.59 6.49 -11.72
CA ARG A 99 0.86 7.52 -12.50
C ARG A 99 1.76 8.17 -13.54
N ARG A 100 2.95 8.60 -13.12
CA ARG A 100 3.93 9.28 -13.98
C ARG A 100 4.43 8.36 -15.08
N ASP A 101 4.79 7.12 -14.75
CA ASP A 101 5.30 6.15 -15.70
C ASP A 101 4.22 5.79 -16.75
N ALA A 102 2.98 5.52 -16.31
CA ALA A 102 1.86 5.24 -17.20
C ALA A 102 1.52 6.45 -18.11
N GLN A 103 1.66 7.66 -17.59
CA GLN A 103 1.49 8.89 -18.38
C GLN A 103 2.56 9.02 -19.47
N ALA A 104 3.82 8.76 -19.14
CA ALA A 104 4.91 8.79 -20.12
C ALA A 104 4.70 7.75 -21.23
N VAL A 105 4.28 6.55 -20.86
CA VAL A 105 3.94 5.48 -21.81
C VAL A 105 2.83 5.93 -22.77
N ILE A 106 1.76 6.51 -22.28
CA ILE A 106 0.65 6.97 -23.13
C ILE A 106 1.04 8.16 -24.01
N GLN A 107 1.89 9.05 -23.54
CA GLN A 107 2.43 10.13 -24.39
C GLN A 107 3.20 9.58 -25.57
N GLU A 108 4.00 8.52 -25.38
CA GLU A 108 4.70 7.86 -26.46
C GLU A 108 3.74 7.13 -27.41
N VAL A 109 2.73 6.44 -26.90
CA VAL A 109 1.65 5.83 -27.72
C VAL A 109 0.96 6.89 -28.58
N GLN A 110 0.64 8.05 -28.01
CA GLN A 110 0.02 9.16 -28.75
C GLN A 110 0.95 9.76 -29.81
N ARG A 111 2.26 9.86 -29.51
CA ARG A 111 3.27 10.34 -30.45
C ARG A 111 3.40 9.43 -31.66
N LEU A 112 3.37 8.10 -31.45
CA LEU A 112 3.42 7.12 -32.53
C LEU A 112 2.15 7.12 -33.38
N GLY A 113 1.00 7.32 -32.74
CA GLY A 113 -0.29 7.26 -33.41
C GLY A 113 -0.74 5.83 -33.74
N ILE A 114 -1.94 5.72 -34.28
CA ILE A 114 -2.57 4.41 -34.56
C ILE A 114 -1.82 3.60 -35.61
N GLU A 115 -1.20 4.26 -36.59
CA GLU A 115 -0.52 3.59 -37.69
C GLU A 115 0.82 2.98 -37.30
N HIS A 116 1.46 3.54 -36.26
CA HIS A 116 2.80 3.14 -35.79
C HIS A 116 2.83 2.49 -34.42
N ILE A 117 1.69 2.14 -33.85
CA ILE A 117 1.62 1.52 -32.52
C ILE A 117 2.44 0.23 -32.40
N GLN A 118 2.63 -0.49 -33.51
CA GLN A 118 3.45 -1.71 -33.54
C GLN A 118 4.96 -1.43 -33.39
N GLU A 119 5.38 -0.17 -33.54
CA GLU A 119 6.77 0.27 -33.36
C GLU A 119 7.04 0.68 -31.89
N PHE A 120 6.05 0.53 -31.01
CA PHE A 120 6.21 0.90 -29.60
C PHE A 120 7.31 0.06 -28.94
N ASP A 121 8.28 0.75 -28.32
CA ASP A 121 9.34 0.09 -27.56
C ASP A 121 8.83 -0.38 -26.20
N THR A 122 8.64 -1.68 -26.05
CA THR A 122 8.15 -2.30 -24.83
C THR A 122 9.09 -2.13 -23.61
N ALA A 123 10.35 -1.75 -23.82
CA ALA A 123 11.27 -1.40 -22.73
C ALA A 123 10.84 -0.15 -21.96
N LEU A 124 9.96 0.66 -22.51
CA LEU A 124 9.36 1.82 -21.85
C LEU A 124 8.27 1.45 -20.83
N LEU A 125 7.75 0.21 -20.85
CA LEU A 125 6.75 -0.28 -19.90
C LEU A 125 7.43 -0.51 -18.54
N GLN A 126 7.29 0.44 -17.62
CA GLN A 126 7.97 0.40 -16.34
C GLN A 126 7.26 -0.52 -15.34
N PRO A 127 8.03 -1.22 -14.47
CA PRO A 127 7.47 -2.04 -13.41
C PRO A 127 6.83 -1.16 -12.32
N VAL A 128 5.84 -1.71 -11.63
CA VAL A 128 5.28 -1.12 -10.40
C VAL A 128 6.30 -1.28 -9.27
N SER A 129 6.67 -0.15 -8.67
CA SER A 129 7.54 -0.15 -7.49
C SER A 129 6.71 -0.30 -6.22
N TRP A 130 7.03 -1.30 -5.39
CA TRP A 130 6.34 -1.57 -4.15
C TRP A 130 7.24 -2.27 -3.14
N ASP A 131 6.89 -2.18 -1.86
CA ASP A 131 7.61 -2.83 -0.77
C ASP A 131 6.91 -4.16 -0.41
N GLU A 132 7.49 -5.29 -0.78
CA GLU A 132 6.96 -6.62 -0.44
C GLU A 132 6.87 -6.87 1.07
N GLY A 133 7.71 -6.21 1.85
CA GLY A 133 7.74 -6.26 3.30
C GLY A 133 6.78 -5.30 3.98
N PHE A 134 6.01 -4.49 3.21
CA PHE A 134 5.13 -3.50 3.78
C PHE A 134 4.13 -4.14 4.75
N ARG A 135 4.41 -3.90 6.01
CA ARG A 135 3.51 -4.18 7.13
C ARG A 135 3.19 -2.83 7.75
N LYS A 136 2.03 -2.69 8.40
CA LYS A 136 1.76 -1.50 9.20
C LYS A 136 3.06 -1.02 9.83
N PRO A 137 3.46 0.25 9.65
CA PRO A 137 4.52 0.78 10.49
C PRO A 137 4.09 0.41 11.91
N LYS A 138 4.93 -0.36 12.61
CA LYS A 138 4.72 -0.56 14.05
C LYS A 138 4.48 0.84 14.54
N GLN A 139 3.26 1.10 15.05
CA GLN A 139 2.99 2.37 15.70
C GLN A 139 4.20 2.58 16.57
N ALA A 140 5.00 3.62 16.25
CA ALA A 140 6.04 4.02 17.16
C ALA A 140 5.29 4.09 18.48
N HIS A 141 5.62 3.22 19.42
CA HIS A 141 5.10 3.35 20.75
C HIS A 141 5.51 4.77 21.11
N THR A 142 4.59 5.71 20.91
CA THR A 142 4.62 6.95 21.64
C THR A 142 4.81 6.44 23.06
N GLU A 143 5.99 6.68 23.58
CA GLU A 143 6.26 6.42 25.00
C GLU A 143 5.07 6.99 25.70
N ARG A 144 4.16 6.11 26.15
CA ARG A 144 3.05 6.53 26.98
C ARG A 144 3.79 7.11 28.16
N GLU A 145 3.67 8.42 28.33
CA GLU A 145 4.18 9.10 29.51
C GLU A 145 3.77 8.22 30.69
N THR A 146 4.77 7.63 31.32
CA THR A 146 4.57 6.62 32.33
C THR A 146 3.92 7.28 33.53
N LYS A 147 2.64 6.97 33.73
CA LYS A 147 1.87 7.43 34.90
C LYS A 147 2.27 6.72 36.22
N TYR A 148 3.31 5.91 36.18
CA TYR A 148 3.69 5.12 37.34
C TYR A 148 4.91 5.75 38.00
N THR A 149 4.77 5.98 39.32
CA THR A 149 5.86 6.41 40.20
C THR A 149 6.25 5.23 41.09
N CYS A 150 7.54 4.97 41.22
CA CYS A 150 8.04 3.91 42.07
C CYS A 150 7.70 4.19 43.53
N ASP A 151 6.96 3.29 44.18
CA ASP A 151 6.59 3.36 45.59
C ASP A 151 7.81 3.26 46.55
N ARG A 152 8.91 2.68 46.06
CA ARG A 152 10.13 2.50 46.84
C ARG A 152 11.07 3.71 46.80
N CYS A 153 11.19 4.44 45.67
CA CYS A 153 12.17 5.50 45.54
C CYS A 153 11.63 6.79 44.87
N GLY A 154 10.34 6.85 44.53
CA GLY A 154 9.71 8.04 43.96
C GLY A 154 10.09 8.34 42.49
N SER A 155 10.92 7.52 41.85
CA SER A 155 11.35 7.76 40.46
C SER A 155 10.29 7.30 39.45
N PRO A 156 10.19 7.94 38.28
CA PRO A 156 9.28 7.50 37.21
C PRO A 156 9.67 6.10 36.74
N MET A 157 8.66 5.27 36.46
CA MET A 157 8.81 3.89 36.01
C MET A 157 8.38 3.73 34.59
N HIS A 158 9.00 2.81 33.86
CA HIS A 158 8.72 2.54 32.46
C HIS A 158 8.06 1.18 32.27
N GLU A 159 6.96 1.17 31.50
CA GLU A 159 6.26 -0.05 31.11
C GLU A 159 6.85 -0.63 29.82
N LYS A 160 7.22 -1.91 29.84
CA LYS A 160 7.63 -2.66 28.67
C LYS A 160 7.09 -4.09 28.75
N ASN A 161 6.28 -4.50 27.77
CA ASN A 161 5.72 -5.86 27.68
C ASN A 161 4.98 -6.30 28.98
N CYS A 162 4.03 -5.48 29.43
CA CYS A 162 3.29 -5.70 30.70
C CYS A 162 4.15 -5.82 31.94
N LYS A 163 5.35 -5.27 31.93
CA LYS A 163 6.22 -5.13 33.12
C LYS A 163 6.59 -3.68 33.30
N VAL A 164 6.33 -3.16 34.51
CA VAL A 164 6.72 -1.81 34.92
C VAL A 164 7.99 -1.92 35.71
N THR A 165 9.08 -1.30 35.28
CA THR A 165 10.38 -1.39 35.94
C THR A 165 10.89 0.01 36.32
N CYS A 166 11.34 0.16 37.52
CA CYS A 166 12.02 1.38 37.98
C CYS A 166 13.49 1.37 37.53
N PRO A 167 13.92 2.34 36.71
CA PRO A 167 15.31 2.40 36.24
C PRO A 167 16.30 2.78 37.35
N ASN A 168 15.82 3.40 38.46
CA ASN A 168 16.65 3.86 39.54
C ASN A 168 16.96 2.79 40.60
N CYS A 169 15.95 2.04 41.03
CA CYS A 169 16.13 1.06 42.12
C CYS A 169 15.85 -0.39 41.71
N GLY A 170 15.50 -0.64 40.45
CA GLY A 170 15.22 -1.98 39.94
C GLY A 170 13.89 -2.60 40.39
N ASN A 171 13.04 -1.85 41.09
CA ASN A 171 11.73 -2.33 41.54
C ASN A 171 10.85 -2.65 40.33
N ARG A 172 10.07 -3.74 40.37
CA ARG A 172 9.29 -4.26 39.25
C ARG A 172 7.88 -4.63 39.69
N PHE A 173 6.91 -4.28 38.83
CA PHE A 173 5.53 -4.75 38.93
C PHE A 173 5.14 -5.41 37.59
N ASP A 174 4.34 -6.44 37.65
CA ASP A 174 3.68 -6.98 36.44
C ASP A 174 2.21 -6.55 36.36
N CYS A 175 1.51 -6.88 35.25
CA CYS A 175 0.13 -6.44 35.06
C CYS A 175 -0.85 -7.05 36.05
N SER A 176 -0.51 -8.14 36.75
CA SER A 176 -1.31 -8.74 37.78
C SER A 176 -1.22 -7.96 39.11
N ASP A 177 -0.10 -7.30 39.35
CA ASP A 177 0.11 -6.52 40.57
C ASP A 177 -0.58 -5.15 40.50
N LEU A 178 -0.87 -4.65 39.30
CA LEU A 178 -1.46 -3.31 39.07
C LEU A 178 -2.98 -3.26 39.35
N ASN A 179 -3.67 -4.40 39.38
CA ASN A 179 -5.11 -4.47 39.67
C ASN A 179 -5.50 -4.22 41.10
N ILE A 180 -4.53 -4.05 42.03
CA ILE A 180 -4.79 -3.88 43.44
C ILE A 180 -4.99 -2.39 43.85
N TYR A 181 -4.76 -1.46 42.93
CA TYR A 181 -4.76 -0.01 43.21
C TYR A 181 -5.90 0.79 42.56
N PHE A 182 -6.94 0.12 42.05
CA PHE A 182 -8.14 0.76 41.48
C PHE A 182 -9.42 0.27 42.20
N ASP A 183 -9.57 0.60 43.50
CA ASP A 183 -10.84 0.70 44.23
C ASP A 183 -11.02 2.11 44.75
#